data_8baf431d96267f0848ac20e0bd0024a1
#
_entry.id   8baf431d96267f0848ac20e0bd0024a1
#
_cell.length_a   1.000
_cell.length_b   1.000
_cell.length_c   1.000
_cell.angle_alpha   90.00
_cell.angle_beta   90.00
_cell.angle_gamma   90.00
#
_symmetry.space_group_name_H-M   'P 1'
#
loop_
_entity.id
_entity.type
_entity.pdbx_description
1 polymer ?
#
loop_
_entity_poly.entity_id
_entity_poly.type
_entity_poly.pdbx_seq_one_letter_code
_entity_poly.pdbx_strand_id
1 'polypeptide(L)'
;GFADVWKRGHFAWEYKGKHKDLKAAYDQLLQYREALENPPLLVVCDLDRFEVHTNFTNTPAVVHRFDLECLLTSPAEPLRLLRAVMEHPEELKPGKTRDELTAEAAQHFAALAEQLRARGHEPHAVAHFLNKLLFCMFAEDAELLPAGLLRRLAAADPSDPSVFTTGLGDLFAKMSSGGGLFGAERIQWFNGGLFDGGEVLPLTREETATIDKVSRLDWSQVEPAIFGTLFERGLDPDKRTQLGAHYTDRESIVRLIEPVLMTPLRRDLAATQAKIESLLAEGKKVTARTPADKSPVAVFNAFLERLRAVRVLDPACGSGNFLYLALQSLKDLEREAILWASVTMKTPLQFPEVGPQAVLGIEKNAYAAELARVVIWIGEIQWMLSNGFAYARDPILKPLETIEQRDAVLDLSDPENLCEPDWPDATVIIGNPPFLGGKLLRKNLGDDYVNSLFRVYESRVPAEADFVCYWHEKARAMVEAGRVGRVGLLATQGIRGGANRRVLERMKESGDIFLAWADEPWVLEGAAVHVSFVGFDTGVEEDRQLNGEPVACINANLTSGVDLTR
;
A
#
# COMPACT_ATOMS: atom_id res chain seq x y z
N GLY A 1 -28.87 12.22 -9.65
CA GLY A 1 -28.44 10.88 -10.09
C GLY A 1 -26.92 10.78 -10.02
N PHE A 2 -26.43 9.57 -9.98
CA PHE A 2 -24.99 9.29 -9.95
C PHE A 2 -24.38 9.27 -11.37
N ALA A 3 -25.20 9.10 -12.39
CA ALA A 3 -24.89 9.20 -13.80
C ALA A 3 -26.15 9.62 -14.55
N ASP A 4 -26.01 10.24 -15.74
CA ASP A 4 -27.15 10.61 -16.57
C ASP A 4 -27.80 9.40 -17.21
N VAL A 5 -27.01 8.41 -17.65
CA VAL A 5 -27.45 7.12 -18.16
C VAL A 5 -26.60 6.01 -17.58
N TRP A 6 -27.25 4.92 -17.17
CA TRP A 6 -26.58 3.73 -16.66
C TRP A 6 -27.26 2.47 -17.17
N LYS A 7 -26.45 1.51 -17.63
CA LYS A 7 -26.87 0.17 -17.98
C LYS A 7 -26.05 -0.83 -17.19
N ARG A 8 -26.72 -1.57 -16.32
CA ARG A 8 -26.10 -2.56 -15.43
C ARG A 8 -25.21 -3.53 -16.20
N GLY A 9 -23.98 -3.73 -15.72
CA GLY A 9 -23.01 -4.65 -16.33
C GLY A 9 -22.45 -4.20 -17.70
N HIS A 10 -22.76 -2.97 -18.14
CA HIS A 10 -22.28 -2.44 -19.41
C HIS A 10 -21.54 -1.11 -19.21
N PHE A 11 -22.27 -0.04 -18.84
CA PHE A 11 -21.65 1.29 -18.74
C PHE A 11 -22.39 2.23 -17.78
N ALA A 12 -21.66 3.25 -17.33
CA ALA A 12 -22.21 4.49 -16.82
C ALA A 12 -21.79 5.64 -17.73
N TRP A 13 -22.71 6.58 -18.00
CA TRP A 13 -22.51 7.65 -18.96
C TRP A 13 -22.92 8.99 -18.36
N GLU A 14 -22.02 9.97 -18.44
CA GLU A 14 -22.23 11.33 -17.97
C GLU A 14 -22.11 12.33 -19.13
N TYR A 15 -23.09 13.20 -19.28
CA TYR A 15 -23.11 14.25 -20.30
C TYR A 15 -22.72 15.59 -19.69
N LYS A 16 -21.95 16.37 -20.43
CA LYS A 16 -21.65 17.76 -20.08
C LYS A 16 -22.02 18.69 -21.24
N GLY A 17 -22.20 19.98 -20.96
CA GLY A 17 -22.40 20.98 -21.99
C GLY A 17 -21.18 21.09 -22.91
N LYS A 18 -21.38 21.54 -24.15
CA LYS A 18 -20.33 21.64 -25.18
C LYS A 18 -19.08 22.38 -24.67
N HIS A 19 -17.91 21.79 -24.94
CA HIS A 19 -16.58 22.29 -24.51
C HIS A 19 -16.35 22.35 -23.00
N LYS A 20 -17.10 21.58 -22.23
CA LYS A 20 -16.88 21.45 -20.78
C LYS A 20 -15.76 20.44 -20.50
N ASP A 21 -15.30 20.46 -19.24
CA ASP A 21 -14.24 19.58 -18.76
C ASP A 21 -14.74 18.13 -18.63
N LEU A 22 -14.28 17.25 -19.52
CA LEU A 22 -14.60 15.83 -19.52
C LEU A 22 -13.88 15.11 -18.39
N LYS A 23 -12.71 15.59 -17.94
CA LYS A 23 -12.01 15.02 -16.79
C LYS A 23 -12.86 15.13 -15.52
N ALA A 24 -13.44 16.31 -15.26
CA ALA A 24 -14.33 16.49 -14.10
C ALA A 24 -15.59 15.59 -14.17
N ALA A 25 -16.10 15.29 -15.38
CA ALA A 25 -17.19 14.35 -15.57
C ALA A 25 -16.74 12.90 -15.28
N TYR A 26 -15.56 12.52 -15.72
CA TYR A 26 -14.97 11.20 -15.44
C TYR A 26 -14.69 11.01 -13.95
N ASP A 27 -14.07 12.00 -13.30
CA ASP A 27 -13.82 11.98 -11.85
C ASP A 27 -15.13 11.80 -11.06
N GLN A 28 -16.20 12.45 -11.50
CA GLN A 28 -17.53 12.26 -10.92
C GLN A 28 -18.02 10.81 -11.06
N LEU A 29 -17.89 10.19 -12.23
CA LEU A 29 -18.27 8.78 -12.42
C LEU A 29 -17.42 7.84 -11.56
N LEU A 30 -16.11 8.10 -11.42
CA LEU A 30 -15.21 7.32 -10.56
C LEU A 30 -15.65 7.35 -9.09
N GLN A 31 -16.09 8.51 -8.57
CA GLN A 31 -16.58 8.64 -7.19
C GLN A 31 -17.81 7.78 -6.91
N TYR A 32 -18.69 7.60 -7.90
CA TYR A 32 -19.95 6.87 -7.75
C TYR A 32 -19.97 5.48 -8.38
N ARG A 33 -18.86 5.01 -8.98
CA ARG A 33 -18.84 3.75 -9.76
C ARG A 33 -19.32 2.53 -8.97
N GLU A 34 -19.05 2.47 -7.67
CA GLU A 34 -19.51 1.36 -6.82
C GLU A 34 -21.02 1.40 -6.59
N ALA A 35 -21.60 2.58 -6.39
CA ALA A 35 -23.05 2.75 -6.33
C ALA A 35 -23.75 2.38 -7.66
N LEU A 36 -22.98 2.36 -8.75
CA LEU A 36 -23.39 1.92 -10.09
C LEU A 36 -22.97 0.47 -10.38
N GLU A 37 -22.58 -0.30 -9.34
CA GLU A 37 -22.18 -1.70 -9.42
C GLU A 37 -20.94 -1.93 -10.31
N ASN A 38 -19.97 -1.00 -10.26
CA ASN A 38 -18.70 -1.07 -11.00
C ASN A 38 -18.86 -1.42 -12.49
N PRO A 39 -19.54 -0.61 -13.31
CA PRO A 39 -19.73 -0.93 -14.71
C PRO A 39 -18.38 -1.02 -15.43
N PRO A 40 -18.20 -1.95 -16.39
CA PRO A 40 -16.93 -2.16 -17.08
C PRO A 40 -16.49 -1.00 -17.95
N LEU A 41 -17.41 -0.08 -18.28
CA LEU A 41 -17.12 1.11 -19.08
C LEU A 41 -17.68 2.38 -18.42
N LEU A 42 -16.87 3.44 -18.38
CA LEU A 42 -17.26 4.77 -17.95
C LEU A 42 -17.18 5.70 -19.17
N VAL A 43 -18.28 6.30 -19.57
CA VAL A 43 -18.37 7.12 -20.78
C VAL A 43 -18.67 8.57 -20.41
N VAL A 44 -17.89 9.48 -20.96
CA VAL A 44 -18.15 10.91 -20.81
C VAL A 44 -18.19 11.59 -22.16
N CYS A 45 -19.10 12.57 -22.33
CA CYS A 45 -19.15 13.37 -23.54
C CYS A 45 -19.65 14.79 -23.27
N ASP A 46 -19.24 15.72 -24.16
CA ASP A 46 -19.67 17.12 -24.15
C ASP A 46 -20.50 17.48 -25.39
N LEU A 47 -21.21 16.49 -25.96
CA LEU A 47 -22.00 16.59 -27.19
C LEU A 47 -21.18 16.71 -28.48
N ASP A 48 -19.87 16.80 -28.38
CA ASP A 48 -18.94 16.89 -29.50
C ASP A 48 -17.84 15.83 -29.39
N ARG A 49 -17.20 15.76 -28.25
CA ARG A 49 -16.14 14.80 -27.93
C ARG A 49 -16.68 13.69 -27.04
N PHE A 50 -16.19 12.47 -27.29
CA PHE A 50 -16.53 11.27 -26.55
C PHE A 50 -15.27 10.61 -26.03
N GLU A 51 -15.29 10.22 -24.77
CA GLU A 51 -14.26 9.38 -24.16
C GLU A 51 -14.91 8.15 -23.54
N VAL A 52 -14.44 6.97 -23.92
CA VAL A 52 -14.84 5.68 -23.37
C VAL A 52 -13.67 5.14 -22.56
N HIS A 53 -13.81 5.14 -21.26
CA HIS A 53 -12.80 4.64 -20.33
C HIS A 53 -13.13 3.20 -19.92
N THR A 54 -12.18 2.30 -20.05
CA THR A 54 -12.34 0.92 -19.57
C THR A 54 -12.15 0.86 -18.05
N ASN A 55 -12.99 0.08 -17.36
CA ASN A 55 -13.01 -0.08 -15.91
C ASN A 55 -13.16 -1.57 -15.51
N PHE A 56 -12.51 -2.45 -16.25
CA PHE A 56 -12.51 -3.88 -15.93
C PHE A 56 -11.60 -4.18 -14.74
N THR A 57 -11.99 -5.13 -13.91
CA THR A 57 -11.21 -5.55 -12.75
C THR A 57 -9.84 -6.09 -13.16
N ASN A 58 -8.78 -5.69 -12.45
CA ASN A 58 -7.39 -6.10 -12.67
C ASN A 58 -6.88 -5.84 -14.09
N THR A 59 -7.35 -4.78 -14.75
CA THR A 59 -6.80 -4.35 -16.04
C THR A 59 -6.40 -2.87 -15.97
N PRO A 60 -5.41 -2.44 -16.78
CA PRO A 60 -5.12 -1.01 -16.92
C PRO A 60 -6.32 -0.28 -17.55
N ALA A 61 -6.55 0.97 -17.17
CA ALA A 61 -7.56 1.79 -17.82
C ALA A 61 -7.09 2.21 -19.22
N VAL A 62 -7.92 1.99 -20.22
CA VAL A 62 -7.69 2.44 -21.61
C VAL A 62 -8.76 3.44 -21.98
N VAL A 63 -8.37 4.52 -22.66
CA VAL A 63 -9.29 5.58 -23.08
C VAL A 63 -9.39 5.59 -24.60
N HIS A 64 -10.59 5.35 -25.11
CA HIS A 64 -10.92 5.48 -26.52
C HIS A 64 -11.57 6.84 -26.76
N ARG A 65 -11.04 7.63 -27.69
CA ARG A 65 -11.51 8.98 -27.97
C ARG A 65 -11.97 9.12 -29.41
N PHE A 66 -13.09 9.79 -29.61
CA PHE A 66 -13.59 10.21 -30.93
C PHE A 66 -14.50 11.44 -30.76
N ASP A 67 -14.78 12.12 -31.86
CA ASP A 67 -15.67 13.27 -31.93
C ASP A 67 -16.80 13.08 -32.98
N LEU A 68 -17.72 14.03 -33.04
CA LEU A 68 -18.80 13.98 -34.02
C LEU A 68 -18.31 14.05 -35.46
N GLU A 69 -17.19 14.73 -35.73
CA GLU A 69 -16.61 14.81 -37.06
C GLU A 69 -16.08 13.43 -37.50
N CYS A 70 -15.39 12.73 -36.60
CA CYS A 70 -14.96 11.33 -36.83
C CYS A 70 -16.15 10.42 -37.11
N LEU A 71 -17.26 10.60 -36.39
CA LEU A 71 -18.48 9.80 -36.57
C LEU A 71 -19.13 10.04 -37.94
N LEU A 72 -18.97 11.24 -38.51
CA LEU A 72 -19.51 11.61 -39.82
C LEU A 72 -18.57 11.22 -40.98
N THR A 73 -17.25 11.42 -40.80
CA THR A 73 -16.26 11.28 -41.88
C THR A 73 -15.65 9.88 -41.97
N SER A 74 -15.50 9.21 -40.82
CA SER A 74 -14.84 7.89 -40.68
C SER A 74 -15.57 7.04 -39.65
N PRO A 75 -16.85 6.67 -39.89
CA PRO A 75 -17.75 6.13 -38.86
C PRO A 75 -17.44 4.72 -38.38
N ALA A 76 -16.58 3.96 -39.06
CA ALA A 76 -16.39 2.53 -38.77
C ALA A 76 -15.91 2.28 -37.32
N GLU A 77 -14.88 2.95 -36.87
CA GLU A 77 -14.35 2.76 -35.52
C GLU A 77 -15.23 3.42 -34.43
N PRO A 78 -15.70 4.67 -34.56
CA PRO A 78 -16.64 5.24 -33.61
C PRO A 78 -17.91 4.41 -33.42
N LEU A 79 -18.49 3.89 -34.52
CA LEU A 79 -19.69 3.03 -34.43
C LEU A 79 -19.37 1.69 -33.78
N ARG A 80 -18.20 1.10 -34.03
CA ARG A 80 -17.74 -0.12 -33.33
C ARG A 80 -17.65 0.12 -31.82
N LEU A 81 -17.02 1.24 -31.40
CA LEU A 81 -16.90 1.61 -30.01
C LEU A 81 -18.27 1.80 -29.35
N LEU A 82 -19.17 2.57 -29.96
CA LEU A 82 -20.52 2.80 -29.44
C LEU A 82 -21.32 1.50 -29.34
N ARG A 83 -21.19 0.61 -30.35
CA ARG A 83 -21.83 -0.70 -30.31
C ARG A 83 -21.29 -1.56 -29.18
N ALA A 84 -19.97 -1.61 -29.00
CA ALA A 84 -19.34 -2.32 -27.90
C ALA A 84 -19.83 -1.79 -26.53
N VAL A 85 -19.93 -0.46 -26.35
CA VAL A 85 -20.49 0.16 -25.13
C VAL A 85 -21.91 -0.33 -24.88
N MET A 86 -22.75 -0.37 -25.89
CA MET A 86 -24.17 -0.68 -25.75
C MET A 86 -24.45 -2.19 -25.63
N GLU A 87 -23.71 -3.03 -26.34
CA GLU A 87 -24.06 -4.44 -26.55
C GLU A 87 -22.98 -5.41 -26.03
N HIS A 88 -21.69 -5.10 -26.23
CA HIS A 88 -20.57 -6.03 -26.03
C HIS A 88 -19.36 -5.37 -25.35
N PRO A 89 -19.47 -4.90 -24.08
CA PRO A 89 -18.39 -4.19 -23.39
C PRO A 89 -17.08 -4.99 -23.31
N GLU A 90 -17.14 -6.33 -23.28
CA GLU A 90 -15.96 -7.21 -23.21
C GLU A 90 -15.04 -7.09 -24.44
N GLU A 91 -15.54 -6.60 -25.58
CA GLU A 91 -14.70 -6.34 -26.77
C GLU A 91 -13.67 -5.23 -26.53
N LEU A 92 -13.89 -4.37 -25.53
CA LEU A 92 -12.98 -3.28 -25.14
C LEU A 92 -12.07 -3.63 -23.97
N LYS A 93 -12.14 -4.86 -23.46
CA LYS A 93 -11.29 -5.30 -22.36
C LYS A 93 -9.83 -5.33 -22.77
N PRO A 94 -8.94 -4.65 -22.03
CA PRO A 94 -7.51 -4.69 -22.30
C PRO A 94 -6.94 -6.10 -22.25
N GLY A 95 -6.01 -6.39 -23.17
CA GLY A 95 -5.41 -7.73 -23.28
C GLY A 95 -4.38 -8.07 -22.20
N LYS A 96 -3.87 -7.06 -21.45
CA LYS A 96 -2.93 -7.24 -20.35
C LYS A 96 -3.59 -6.94 -19.02
N THR A 97 -3.23 -7.70 -17.99
CA THR A 97 -3.59 -7.41 -16.61
C THR A 97 -2.60 -6.42 -15.98
N ARG A 98 -2.97 -5.83 -14.82
CA ARG A 98 -2.04 -5.00 -14.02
C ARG A 98 -0.86 -5.82 -13.52
N ASP A 99 -1.07 -7.07 -13.15
CA ASP A 99 -0.01 -7.98 -12.70
C ASP A 99 1.01 -8.26 -13.81
N GLU A 100 0.53 -8.50 -15.04
CA GLU A 100 1.41 -8.69 -16.21
C GLU A 100 2.20 -7.42 -16.54
N LEU A 101 1.57 -6.24 -16.48
CA LEU A 101 2.25 -4.96 -16.66
C LEU A 101 3.32 -4.73 -15.58
N THR A 102 2.97 -5.02 -14.34
CA THR A 102 3.88 -4.92 -13.19
C THR A 102 5.06 -5.88 -13.32
N ALA A 103 4.83 -7.12 -13.76
CA ALA A 103 5.88 -8.10 -13.99
C ALA A 103 6.82 -7.70 -15.13
N GLU A 104 6.29 -7.15 -16.24
CA GLU A 104 7.09 -6.65 -17.36
C GLU A 104 7.99 -5.48 -16.91
N ALA A 105 7.42 -4.52 -16.17
CA ALA A 105 8.17 -3.41 -15.61
C ALA A 105 9.31 -3.91 -14.70
N ALA A 106 9.00 -4.86 -13.78
CA ALA A 106 9.97 -5.47 -12.88
C ALA A 106 11.14 -6.12 -13.60
N GLN A 107 10.88 -6.86 -14.69
CA GLN A 107 11.94 -7.52 -15.47
C GLN A 107 12.91 -6.52 -16.08
N HIS A 108 12.41 -5.43 -16.66
CA HIS A 108 13.25 -4.40 -17.26
C HIS A 108 14.12 -3.68 -16.22
N PHE A 109 13.55 -3.32 -15.07
CA PHE A 109 14.31 -2.69 -13.99
C PHE A 109 15.33 -3.64 -13.36
N ALA A 110 15.01 -4.93 -13.19
CA ALA A 110 15.96 -5.93 -12.71
C ALA A 110 17.16 -6.07 -13.67
N ALA A 111 16.92 -6.10 -14.98
CA ALA A 111 17.99 -6.15 -15.98
C ALA A 111 18.86 -4.88 -15.95
N LEU A 112 18.26 -3.70 -15.81
CA LEU A 112 18.98 -2.44 -15.68
C LEU A 112 19.82 -2.40 -14.40
N ALA A 113 19.28 -2.87 -13.27
CA ALA A 113 20.00 -3.01 -12.00
C ALA A 113 21.23 -3.90 -12.13
N GLU A 114 21.08 -5.05 -12.81
CA GLU A 114 22.18 -5.99 -13.04
C GLU A 114 23.28 -5.37 -13.93
N GLN A 115 22.91 -4.69 -15.00
CA GLN A 115 23.85 -3.99 -15.88
C GLN A 115 24.67 -2.93 -15.12
N LEU A 116 24.01 -2.09 -14.33
CA LEU A 116 24.68 -1.06 -13.54
C LEU A 116 25.62 -1.65 -12.49
N ARG A 117 25.22 -2.74 -11.81
CA ARG A 117 26.10 -3.44 -10.85
C ARG A 117 27.28 -4.12 -11.52
N ALA A 118 27.08 -4.72 -12.69
CA ALA A 118 28.17 -5.35 -13.46
C ALA A 118 29.24 -4.32 -13.87
N ARG A 119 28.88 -3.04 -13.98
CA ARG A 119 29.82 -1.93 -14.21
C ARG A 119 30.54 -1.45 -12.94
N GLY A 120 30.28 -2.06 -11.79
CA GLY A 120 30.95 -1.74 -10.52
C GLY A 120 30.29 -0.63 -9.71
N HIS A 121 29.06 -0.22 -10.05
CA HIS A 121 28.30 0.71 -9.21
C HIS A 121 27.87 0.03 -7.91
N GLU A 122 27.91 0.77 -6.83
CA GLU A 122 27.54 0.30 -5.50
C GLU A 122 26.04 -0.08 -5.48
N PRO A 123 25.65 -1.27 -4.94
CA PRO A 123 24.25 -1.75 -4.99
C PRO A 123 23.22 -0.78 -4.43
N HIS A 124 23.54 -0.10 -3.32
CA HIS A 124 22.64 0.88 -2.72
C HIS A 124 22.42 2.11 -3.62
N ALA A 125 23.49 2.62 -4.25
CA ALA A 125 23.41 3.74 -5.18
C ALA A 125 22.57 3.36 -6.42
N VAL A 126 22.73 2.14 -6.95
CA VAL A 126 21.92 1.61 -8.05
C VAL A 126 20.44 1.58 -7.68
N ALA A 127 20.13 1.00 -6.54
CA ALA A 127 18.75 0.87 -6.08
C ALA A 127 18.09 2.24 -5.86
N HIS A 128 18.78 3.17 -5.20
CA HIS A 128 18.29 4.55 -4.99
C HIS A 128 18.06 5.30 -6.30
N PHE A 129 18.99 5.19 -7.26
CA PHE A 129 18.83 5.78 -8.58
C PHE A 129 17.62 5.21 -9.32
N LEU A 130 17.42 3.89 -9.30
CA LEU A 130 16.29 3.24 -9.94
C LEU A 130 14.94 3.65 -9.32
N ASN A 131 14.89 3.83 -8.01
CA ASN A 131 13.67 4.32 -7.34
C ASN A 131 13.32 5.75 -7.78
N LYS A 132 14.31 6.63 -7.93
CA LYS A 132 14.08 7.99 -8.46
C LYS A 132 13.51 7.94 -9.87
N LEU A 133 14.06 7.09 -10.75
CA LEU A 133 13.56 6.92 -12.11
C LEU A 133 12.13 6.39 -12.14
N LEU A 134 11.87 5.36 -11.35
CA LEU A 134 10.56 4.71 -11.28
C LEU A 134 9.51 5.69 -10.75
N PHE A 135 9.83 6.44 -9.69
CA PHE A 135 8.95 7.49 -9.20
C PHE A 135 8.70 8.58 -10.25
N CYS A 136 9.70 8.99 -11.04
CA CYS A 136 9.51 9.96 -12.13
C CYS A 136 8.56 9.42 -13.22
N MET A 137 8.66 8.13 -13.58
CA MET A 137 7.77 7.50 -14.54
C MET A 137 6.32 7.48 -14.02
N PHE A 138 6.14 7.09 -12.75
CA PHE A 138 4.84 7.18 -12.09
C PHE A 138 4.30 8.62 -12.05
N ALA A 139 5.13 9.57 -11.64
CA ALA A 139 4.73 10.97 -11.51
C ALA A 139 4.35 11.61 -12.86
N GLU A 140 4.97 11.18 -13.96
CA GLU A 140 4.64 11.60 -15.31
C GLU A 140 3.25 11.08 -15.71
N ASP A 141 2.98 9.79 -15.51
CA ASP A 141 1.70 9.19 -15.87
C ASP A 141 0.56 9.58 -14.90
N ALA A 142 0.91 9.96 -13.67
CA ALA A 142 -0.02 10.55 -12.70
C ALA A 142 -0.26 12.07 -12.90
N GLU A 143 0.25 12.66 -13.99
CA GLU A 143 0.16 14.10 -14.31
C GLU A 143 0.78 15.03 -13.22
N LEU A 144 1.73 14.51 -12.44
CA LEU A 144 2.49 15.27 -11.45
C LEU A 144 3.77 15.87 -12.04
N LEU A 145 4.26 15.27 -13.12
CA LEU A 145 5.31 15.79 -14.00
C LEU A 145 4.77 16.03 -15.39
N PRO A 146 5.42 16.88 -16.20
CA PRO A 146 5.04 17.11 -17.59
C PRO A 146 5.08 15.83 -18.42
N ALA A 147 4.03 15.58 -19.20
CA ALA A 147 3.89 14.36 -19.99
C ALA A 147 5.05 14.15 -20.99
N GLY A 148 5.61 12.94 -21.03
CA GLY A 148 6.69 12.55 -21.92
C GLY A 148 8.03 13.22 -21.60
N LEU A 149 8.25 13.73 -20.40
CA LEU A 149 9.46 14.43 -20.00
C LEU A 149 10.70 13.53 -20.10
N LEU A 150 10.64 12.33 -19.53
CA LEU A 150 11.76 11.37 -19.57
C LEU A 150 12.09 10.95 -21.01
N ARG A 151 11.07 10.74 -21.84
CA ARG A 151 11.26 10.43 -23.27
C ARG A 151 11.90 11.57 -24.04
N ARG A 152 11.49 12.81 -23.77
CA ARG A 152 12.12 14.00 -24.39
C ARG A 152 13.57 14.15 -23.97
N LEU A 153 13.88 13.89 -22.70
CA LEU A 153 15.26 13.88 -22.21
C LEU A 153 16.10 12.79 -22.90
N ALA A 154 15.58 11.56 -23.00
CA ALA A 154 16.28 10.46 -23.68
C ALA A 154 16.48 10.70 -25.17
N ALA A 155 15.57 11.43 -25.81
CA ALA A 155 15.63 11.77 -27.23
C ALA A 155 16.46 13.03 -27.53
N ALA A 156 16.89 13.80 -26.54
CA ALA A 156 17.61 15.08 -26.73
C ALA A 156 18.94 14.89 -27.49
N ASP A 157 19.74 13.90 -27.10
CA ASP A 157 20.90 13.43 -27.87
C ASP A 157 21.10 11.92 -27.66
N PRO A 158 20.54 11.07 -28.54
CA PRO A 158 20.72 9.62 -28.44
C PRO A 158 22.17 9.15 -28.67
N SER A 159 23.03 10.02 -29.19
CA SER A 159 24.44 9.70 -29.44
C SER A 159 25.32 9.94 -28.20
N ASP A 160 24.90 10.82 -27.29
CA ASP A 160 25.62 11.15 -26.07
C ASP A 160 24.74 10.93 -24.80
N PRO A 161 24.87 9.78 -24.12
CA PRO A 161 24.12 9.49 -22.90
C PRO A 161 24.37 10.48 -21.76
N SER A 162 25.47 11.24 -21.80
CA SER A 162 25.77 12.23 -20.76
C SER A 162 24.77 13.38 -20.73
N VAL A 163 24.15 13.70 -21.87
CA VAL A 163 23.08 14.71 -21.97
C VAL A 163 21.85 14.26 -21.18
N PHE A 164 21.45 13.00 -21.33
CA PHE A 164 20.34 12.43 -20.56
C PHE A 164 20.66 12.40 -19.06
N THR A 165 21.86 11.95 -18.68
CA THR A 165 22.31 11.89 -17.28
C THR A 165 22.31 13.27 -16.63
N THR A 166 22.81 14.29 -17.33
CA THR A 166 22.81 15.69 -16.85
C THR A 166 21.38 16.21 -16.69
N GLY A 167 20.51 15.97 -17.68
CA GLY A 167 19.11 16.36 -17.62
C GLY A 167 18.35 15.73 -16.45
N LEU A 168 18.62 14.45 -16.15
CA LEU A 168 18.07 13.79 -14.95
C LEU A 168 18.57 14.44 -13.64
N GLY A 169 19.86 14.78 -13.57
CA GLY A 169 20.43 15.46 -12.42
C GLY A 169 19.76 16.82 -12.16
N ASP A 170 19.55 17.60 -13.21
CA ASP A 170 18.83 18.87 -13.14
C ASP A 170 17.36 18.69 -12.71
N LEU A 171 16.69 17.67 -13.23
CA LEU A 171 15.31 17.32 -12.84
C LEU A 171 15.24 16.96 -11.35
N PHE A 172 16.08 16.03 -10.88
CA PHE A 172 16.11 15.61 -9.49
C PHE A 172 16.43 16.77 -8.54
N ALA A 173 17.37 17.63 -8.92
CA ALA A 173 17.69 18.84 -8.15
C ALA A 173 16.48 19.79 -8.03
N LYS A 174 15.67 19.94 -9.08
CA LYS A 174 14.43 20.73 -9.02
C LYS A 174 13.37 20.07 -8.14
N MET A 175 13.24 18.76 -8.22
CA MET A 175 12.26 18.01 -7.41
C MET A 175 12.60 18.08 -5.92
N SER A 176 13.87 18.07 -5.52
CA SER A 176 14.30 18.15 -4.11
C SER A 176 14.30 19.57 -3.55
N SER A 177 14.57 20.59 -4.34
CA SER A 177 14.86 21.96 -3.87
C SER A 177 13.70 22.96 -3.95
N GLY A 178 12.45 22.49 -3.84
CA GLY A 178 11.28 23.38 -3.82
C GLY A 178 10.65 23.63 -5.20
N GLY A 179 11.03 22.87 -6.22
CA GLY A 179 10.50 23.01 -7.57
C GLY A 179 11.21 24.08 -8.41
N GLY A 180 10.61 24.45 -9.53
CA GLY A 180 11.14 25.50 -10.39
C GLY A 180 10.92 25.25 -11.87
N LEU A 181 11.56 26.08 -12.71
CA LEU A 181 11.51 25.90 -14.17
C LEU A 181 12.56 24.88 -14.63
N PHE A 182 12.11 23.97 -15.46
CA PHE A 182 12.92 23.01 -16.20
C PHE A 182 12.62 23.19 -17.69
N GLY A 183 13.53 23.85 -18.40
CA GLY A 183 13.21 24.39 -19.72
C GLY A 183 12.03 25.38 -19.64
N ALA A 184 10.98 25.13 -20.37
CA ALA A 184 9.75 25.94 -20.35
C ALA A 184 8.66 25.39 -19.38
N GLU A 185 8.90 24.26 -18.76
CA GLU A 185 7.93 23.54 -17.93
C GLU A 185 8.18 23.76 -16.43
N ARG A 186 7.11 23.80 -15.64
CA ARG A 186 7.21 23.95 -14.19
C ARG A 186 7.27 22.57 -13.55
N ILE A 187 8.34 22.29 -12.83
CA ILE A 187 8.48 21.13 -11.95
C ILE A 187 8.03 21.50 -10.55
N GLN A 188 7.26 20.65 -9.93
CA GLN A 188 6.76 20.82 -8.57
C GLN A 188 7.78 20.33 -7.54
N TRP A 189 7.56 20.66 -6.29
CA TRP A 189 8.38 20.23 -5.18
C TRP A 189 7.93 18.86 -4.64
N PHE A 190 8.89 17.93 -4.49
CA PHE A 190 8.68 16.59 -3.96
C PHE A 190 9.46 16.45 -2.64
N ASN A 191 8.89 16.92 -1.56
CA ASN A 191 9.53 17.05 -0.24
C ASN A 191 9.50 15.72 0.57
N GLY A 192 9.70 14.56 -0.07
CA GLY A 192 9.64 13.25 0.57
C GLY A 192 11.00 12.62 0.92
N GLY A 193 12.12 13.33 0.69
CA GLY A 193 13.48 12.81 0.92
C GLY A 193 14.05 11.97 -0.22
N LEU A 194 13.22 11.38 -1.09
CA LEU A 194 13.66 10.51 -2.19
C LEU A 194 14.69 11.15 -3.12
N PHE A 195 14.58 12.46 -3.39
CA PHE A 195 15.46 13.17 -4.32
C PHE A 195 16.64 13.85 -3.61
N ASP A 196 16.75 13.74 -2.29
CA ASP A 196 17.87 14.29 -1.54
C ASP A 196 19.17 13.57 -1.91
N GLY A 197 20.28 14.31 -2.00
CA GLY A 197 21.57 13.75 -2.40
C GLY A 197 21.76 13.49 -3.91
N GLY A 198 20.88 13.97 -4.77
CA GLY A 198 20.97 14.27 -6.21
C GLY A 198 21.80 13.40 -7.17
N GLU A 199 22.47 12.34 -6.74
CA GLU A 199 23.38 11.57 -7.59
C GLU A 199 22.62 10.82 -8.69
N VAL A 200 23.04 11.04 -9.93
CA VAL A 200 22.64 10.29 -11.11
C VAL A 200 23.81 9.42 -11.52
N LEU A 201 23.58 8.13 -11.70
CA LEU A 201 24.61 7.22 -12.20
C LEU A 201 24.89 7.49 -13.67
N PRO A 202 26.17 7.49 -14.10
CA PRO A 202 26.49 7.62 -15.52
C PRO A 202 25.93 6.41 -16.29
N LEU A 203 25.18 6.70 -17.36
CA LEU A 203 24.49 5.70 -18.16
C LEU A 203 25.21 5.45 -19.48
N THR A 204 25.07 4.25 -20.00
CA THR A 204 25.44 3.87 -21.37
C THR A 204 24.27 4.15 -22.33
N ARG A 205 24.55 4.09 -23.64
CA ARG A 205 23.49 4.22 -24.66
C ARG A 205 22.43 3.13 -24.55
N GLU A 206 22.83 1.90 -24.23
CA GLU A 206 21.91 0.77 -24.07
C GLU A 206 21.01 0.93 -22.84
N GLU A 207 21.59 1.39 -21.73
CA GLU A 207 20.84 1.68 -20.50
C GLU A 207 19.83 2.83 -20.70
N THR A 208 20.24 3.91 -21.41
CA THR A 208 19.35 5.02 -21.77
C THR A 208 18.21 4.54 -22.69
N ALA A 209 18.49 3.69 -23.66
CA ALA A 209 17.47 3.11 -24.53
C ALA A 209 16.50 2.19 -23.76
N THR A 210 16.99 1.47 -22.75
CA THR A 210 16.16 0.66 -21.86
C THR A 210 15.23 1.56 -21.04
N ILE A 211 15.73 2.65 -20.49
CA ILE A 211 14.91 3.63 -19.74
C ILE A 211 13.84 4.26 -20.65
N ASP A 212 14.19 4.66 -21.89
CA ASP A 212 13.20 5.16 -22.85
C ASP A 212 12.10 4.13 -23.15
N LYS A 213 12.48 2.87 -23.34
CA LYS A 213 11.49 1.79 -23.57
C LYS A 213 10.55 1.62 -22.38
N VAL A 214 11.08 1.59 -21.17
CA VAL A 214 10.32 1.36 -19.94
C VAL A 214 9.43 2.56 -19.60
N SER A 215 9.87 3.79 -19.92
CA SER A 215 9.07 5.00 -19.75
C SER A 215 7.82 5.07 -20.65
N ARG A 216 7.62 4.09 -21.54
CA ARG A 216 6.43 3.98 -22.40
C ARG A 216 5.34 3.10 -21.81
N LEU A 217 5.61 2.40 -20.70
CA LEU A 217 4.61 1.66 -19.95
C LEU A 217 3.70 2.64 -19.20
N ASP A 218 2.47 2.23 -18.88
CA ASP A 218 1.56 3.00 -18.04
C ASP A 218 1.87 2.75 -16.56
N TRP A 219 2.65 3.63 -15.95
CA TRP A 219 3.09 3.54 -14.57
C TRP A 219 2.02 3.94 -13.56
N SER A 220 0.97 4.65 -14.00
CA SER A 220 -0.16 5.00 -13.13
C SER A 220 -0.90 3.77 -12.61
N GLN A 221 -0.77 2.63 -13.30
CA GLN A 221 -1.44 1.37 -13.01
C GLN A 221 -0.53 0.30 -12.40
N VAL A 222 0.78 0.57 -12.28
CA VAL A 222 1.75 -0.37 -11.71
C VAL A 222 1.52 -0.48 -10.20
N GLU A 223 1.49 -1.72 -9.67
CA GLU A 223 1.34 -1.98 -8.23
C GLU A 223 2.57 -1.46 -7.46
N PRO A 224 2.42 -0.58 -6.45
CA PRO A 224 3.54 -0.03 -5.68
C PRO A 224 4.41 -1.08 -4.99
N ALA A 225 3.88 -2.25 -4.68
CA ALA A 225 4.62 -3.37 -4.12
C ALA A 225 5.81 -3.83 -4.97
N ILE A 226 5.83 -3.51 -6.28
CA ILE A 226 6.96 -3.77 -7.18
C ILE A 226 8.26 -3.10 -6.69
N PHE A 227 8.16 -1.94 -6.05
CA PHE A 227 9.32 -1.25 -5.49
C PHE A 227 10.05 -2.13 -4.46
N GLY A 228 9.29 -2.85 -3.61
CA GLY A 228 9.84 -3.82 -2.67
C GLY A 228 10.58 -4.96 -3.38
N THR A 229 9.97 -5.53 -4.41
CA THR A 229 10.59 -6.62 -5.21
C THR A 229 11.86 -6.14 -5.93
N LEU A 230 11.85 -4.93 -6.46
CA LEU A 230 13.03 -4.34 -7.09
C LEU A 230 14.15 -4.06 -6.09
N PHE A 231 13.78 -3.63 -4.88
CA PHE A 231 14.71 -3.47 -3.78
C PHE A 231 15.39 -4.78 -3.41
N GLU A 232 14.62 -5.84 -3.16
CA GLU A 232 15.18 -7.15 -2.82
C GLU A 232 16.13 -7.66 -3.90
N ARG A 233 15.75 -7.56 -5.19
CA ARG A 233 16.62 -7.94 -6.30
C ARG A 233 17.84 -7.03 -6.48
N GLY A 234 17.76 -5.78 -6.04
CA GLY A 234 18.85 -4.81 -6.02
C GLY A 234 19.90 -5.08 -4.96
N LEU A 235 19.53 -5.74 -3.84
CA LEU A 235 20.45 -6.11 -2.78
C LEU A 235 21.38 -7.26 -3.19
N ASP A 236 22.57 -7.26 -2.55
CA ASP A 236 23.49 -8.38 -2.60
C ASP A 236 22.82 -9.65 -2.03
N PRO A 237 22.86 -10.81 -2.73
CA PRO A 237 22.28 -12.06 -2.24
C PRO A 237 22.69 -12.43 -0.81
N ASP A 238 23.96 -12.18 -0.43
CA ASP A 238 24.45 -12.44 0.92
C ASP A 238 23.85 -11.52 1.98
N LYS A 239 23.50 -10.29 1.62
CA LYS A 239 22.84 -9.33 2.50
C LYS A 239 21.32 -9.56 2.62
N ARG A 240 20.67 -10.11 1.60
CA ARG A 240 19.24 -10.45 1.64
C ARG A 240 18.94 -11.43 2.78
N THR A 241 19.71 -12.53 2.84
CA THR A 241 19.57 -13.57 3.86
C THR A 241 19.85 -13.03 5.27
N GLN A 242 20.76 -12.06 5.40
CA GLN A 242 21.11 -11.45 6.70
C GLN A 242 20.02 -10.49 7.21
N LEU A 243 19.31 -9.80 6.32
CA LEU A 243 18.33 -8.79 6.67
C LEU A 243 16.93 -9.35 6.89
N GLY A 244 16.66 -10.63 6.54
CA GLY A 244 15.32 -11.20 6.60
C GLY A 244 14.31 -10.47 5.71
N ALA A 245 14.80 -9.71 4.72
CA ALA A 245 13.99 -8.93 3.81
C ALA A 245 13.31 -9.86 2.81
N HIS A 246 12.05 -10.19 3.06
CA HIS A 246 11.27 -11.10 2.23
C HIS A 246 9.99 -10.41 1.79
N TYR A 247 9.77 -10.38 0.48
CA TYR A 247 8.52 -9.88 -0.10
C TYR A 247 7.35 -10.75 0.37
N THR A 248 6.34 -10.09 0.92
CA THR A 248 5.07 -10.73 1.29
C THR A 248 4.05 -10.43 0.20
N ASP A 249 3.47 -11.47 -0.39
CA ASP A 249 2.47 -11.32 -1.43
C ASP A 249 1.17 -10.71 -0.90
N ARG A 250 0.41 -10.07 -1.80
CA ARG A 250 -0.82 -9.35 -1.47
C ARG A 250 -1.85 -10.23 -0.76
N GLU A 251 -2.03 -11.48 -1.20
CA GLU A 251 -3.02 -12.38 -0.64
C GLU A 251 -2.72 -12.69 0.82
N SER A 252 -1.48 -12.99 1.12
CA SER A 252 -0.99 -13.24 2.49
C SER A 252 -1.16 -12.02 3.40
N ILE A 253 -0.87 -10.82 2.90
CA ILE A 253 -1.08 -9.58 3.65
C ILE A 253 -2.56 -9.38 3.96
N VAL A 254 -3.44 -9.57 2.97
CA VAL A 254 -4.90 -9.41 3.15
C VAL A 254 -5.47 -10.43 4.15
N ARG A 255 -4.97 -11.68 4.15
CA ARG A 255 -5.34 -12.70 5.15
C ARG A 255 -5.09 -12.25 6.59
N LEU A 256 -4.14 -11.36 6.81
CA LEU A 256 -3.86 -10.81 8.13
C LEU A 256 -4.63 -9.51 8.39
N ILE A 257 -4.67 -8.61 7.42
CA ILE A 257 -5.36 -7.31 7.53
C ILE A 257 -6.86 -7.50 7.79
N GLU A 258 -7.50 -8.44 7.09
CA GLU A 258 -8.96 -8.61 7.19
C GLU A 258 -9.41 -8.96 8.62
N PRO A 259 -8.92 -10.01 9.30
CA PRO A 259 -9.38 -10.34 10.65
C PRO A 259 -8.85 -9.40 11.73
N VAL A 260 -7.66 -8.85 11.58
CA VAL A 260 -7.01 -8.02 12.61
C VAL A 260 -7.51 -6.58 12.58
N LEU A 261 -7.65 -5.99 11.39
CA LEU A 261 -7.98 -4.58 11.20
C LEU A 261 -9.41 -4.39 10.68
N MET A 262 -9.78 -5.04 9.57
CA MET A 262 -10.98 -4.68 8.83
C MET A 262 -12.26 -5.24 9.42
N THR A 263 -12.26 -6.49 9.89
CA THR A 263 -13.45 -7.12 10.47
C THR A 263 -14.03 -6.33 11.65
N PRO A 264 -13.25 -5.86 12.64
CA PRO A 264 -13.76 -5.00 13.70
C PRO A 264 -14.33 -3.68 13.20
N LEU A 265 -13.67 -3.04 12.23
CA LEU A 265 -14.12 -1.77 11.67
C LEU A 265 -15.41 -1.92 10.86
N ARG A 266 -15.56 -3.00 10.10
CA ARG A 266 -16.81 -3.32 9.37
C ARG A 266 -17.96 -3.61 10.34
N ARG A 267 -17.71 -4.27 11.47
CA ARG A 267 -18.71 -4.45 12.54
C ARG A 267 -19.15 -3.10 13.13
N ASP A 268 -18.22 -2.17 13.38
CA ASP A 268 -18.54 -0.81 13.86
C ASP A 268 -19.34 -0.01 12.80
N LEU A 269 -18.98 -0.12 11.51
CA LEU A 269 -19.75 0.49 10.43
C LEU A 269 -21.18 -0.07 10.39
N ALA A 270 -21.36 -1.38 10.41
CA ALA A 270 -22.69 -2.01 10.39
C ALA A 270 -23.56 -1.59 11.60
N ALA A 271 -22.97 -1.53 12.79
CA ALA A 271 -23.67 -1.04 13.98
C ALA A 271 -24.05 0.45 13.87
N THR A 272 -23.18 1.26 13.28
CA THR A 272 -23.42 2.68 12.97
C THR A 272 -24.56 2.85 11.98
N GLN A 273 -24.57 2.08 10.90
CA GLN A 273 -25.62 2.07 9.87
C GLN A 273 -26.98 1.71 10.47
N ALA A 274 -27.06 0.61 11.21
CA ALA A 274 -28.30 0.17 11.87
C ALA A 274 -28.86 1.25 12.83
N LYS A 275 -27.98 1.93 13.56
CA LYS A 275 -28.38 3.01 14.47
C LYS A 275 -28.90 4.23 13.71
N ILE A 276 -28.28 4.62 12.60
CA ILE A 276 -28.73 5.72 11.75
C ILE A 276 -30.10 5.40 11.14
N GLU A 277 -30.27 4.20 10.62
CA GLU A 277 -31.56 3.76 10.04
C GLU A 277 -32.70 3.78 11.08
N SER A 278 -32.43 3.33 12.31
CA SER A 278 -33.40 3.44 13.41
C SER A 278 -33.77 4.89 13.72
N LEU A 279 -32.79 5.80 13.78
CA LEU A 279 -33.07 7.22 14.02
C LEU A 279 -33.89 7.87 12.88
N LEU A 280 -33.63 7.49 11.64
CA LEU A 280 -34.40 7.97 10.49
C LEU A 280 -35.84 7.42 10.53
N ALA A 281 -36.04 6.15 10.90
CA ALA A 281 -37.36 5.55 11.08
C ALA A 281 -38.15 6.19 12.20
N GLU A 282 -37.48 6.69 13.26
CA GLU A 282 -38.09 7.48 14.32
C GLU A 282 -38.43 8.93 13.91
N GLY A 283 -38.17 9.30 12.66
CA GLY A 283 -38.42 10.65 12.14
C GLY A 283 -37.42 11.71 12.61
N LYS A 284 -36.25 11.33 13.12
CA LYS A 284 -35.20 12.27 13.51
C LYS A 284 -34.67 13.02 12.29
N LYS A 285 -34.45 14.33 12.43
CA LYS A 285 -33.86 15.16 11.37
C LYS A 285 -32.41 14.75 11.11
N VAL A 286 -32.02 14.70 9.86
CA VAL A 286 -30.68 14.33 9.43
C VAL A 286 -29.59 15.23 10.02
N THR A 287 -29.83 16.55 10.03
CA THR A 287 -28.84 17.55 10.46
C THR A 287 -28.91 17.82 11.95
N ALA A 288 -27.73 17.81 12.61
CA ALA A 288 -27.59 18.30 13.98
C ALA A 288 -27.74 19.82 14.05
N ARG A 289 -28.43 20.32 15.05
CA ARG A 289 -28.43 21.74 15.41
C ARG A 289 -27.34 22.09 16.41
N THR A 290 -26.88 21.08 17.18
CA THR A 290 -25.80 21.21 18.16
C THR A 290 -24.95 19.92 18.20
N PRO A 291 -23.67 19.97 18.63
CA PRO A 291 -22.82 18.77 18.78
C PRO A 291 -23.38 17.71 19.75
N ALA A 292 -24.26 18.11 20.66
CA ALA A 292 -24.93 17.22 21.63
C ALA A 292 -26.13 16.47 21.04
N ASP A 293 -26.60 16.82 19.85
CA ASP A 293 -27.75 16.17 19.23
C ASP A 293 -27.36 14.78 18.72
N LYS A 294 -28.07 13.76 19.17
CA LYS A 294 -27.98 12.38 18.65
C LYS A 294 -28.68 12.29 17.27
N SER A 295 -28.27 13.11 16.33
CA SER A 295 -28.79 13.09 14.96
C SER A 295 -28.05 12.03 14.12
N PRO A 296 -28.67 11.54 13.03
CA PRO A 296 -27.99 10.63 12.09
C PRO A 296 -26.59 11.10 11.66
N VAL A 297 -26.43 12.38 11.31
CA VAL A 297 -25.14 12.96 10.91
C VAL A 297 -24.13 12.97 12.07
N ALA A 298 -24.56 13.24 13.31
CA ALA A 298 -23.64 13.20 14.45
C ALA A 298 -23.13 11.78 14.72
N VAL A 299 -24.01 10.78 14.61
CA VAL A 299 -23.62 9.37 14.73
C VAL A 299 -22.64 8.96 13.65
N PHE A 300 -22.88 9.39 12.40
CA PHE A 300 -21.98 9.13 11.29
C PHE A 300 -20.62 9.80 11.44
N ASN A 301 -20.59 11.09 11.80
CA ASN A 301 -19.34 11.81 12.01
C ASN A 301 -18.50 11.19 13.15
N ALA A 302 -19.15 10.74 14.22
CA ALA A 302 -18.44 10.04 15.30
C ALA A 302 -17.81 8.72 14.84
N PHE A 303 -18.41 8.00 13.88
CA PHE A 303 -17.78 6.84 13.24
C PHE A 303 -16.57 7.26 12.41
N LEU A 304 -16.71 8.30 11.56
CA LEU A 304 -15.59 8.78 10.76
C LEU A 304 -14.41 9.25 11.62
N GLU A 305 -14.68 9.94 12.74
CA GLU A 305 -13.64 10.36 13.68
C GLU A 305 -12.89 9.15 14.27
N ARG A 306 -13.59 8.08 14.65
CA ARG A 306 -12.96 6.84 15.13
C ARG A 306 -12.13 6.16 14.03
N LEU A 307 -12.67 6.07 12.79
CA LEU A 307 -11.96 5.48 11.66
C LEU A 307 -10.68 6.27 11.33
N ARG A 308 -10.74 7.59 11.30
CA ARG A 308 -9.60 8.49 11.05
C ARG A 308 -8.56 8.47 12.19
N ALA A 309 -8.99 8.10 13.40
CA ALA A 309 -8.10 7.92 14.54
C ALA A 309 -7.36 6.57 14.54
N VAL A 310 -7.72 5.63 13.67
CA VAL A 310 -7.04 4.34 13.54
C VAL A 310 -5.56 4.55 13.22
N ARG A 311 -4.70 3.81 13.92
CA ARG A 311 -3.25 3.76 13.69
C ARG A 311 -2.82 2.31 13.52
N VAL A 312 -2.17 2.02 12.42
CA VAL A 312 -1.65 0.69 12.07
C VAL A 312 -0.13 0.73 12.14
N LEU A 313 0.46 -0.08 13.00
CA LEU A 313 1.92 -0.16 13.16
C LEU A 313 2.45 -1.45 12.52
N ASP A 314 3.46 -1.31 11.68
CA ASP A 314 4.33 -2.41 11.25
C ASP A 314 5.75 -2.17 11.80
N PRO A 315 6.16 -2.95 12.83
CA PRO A 315 7.46 -2.74 13.47
C PRO A 315 8.65 -3.39 12.74
N ALA A 316 8.46 -3.85 11.52
CA ALA A 316 9.48 -4.35 10.61
C ALA A 316 9.02 -4.14 9.16
N CYS A 317 8.68 -2.88 8.83
CA CYS A 317 7.84 -2.57 7.67
C CYS A 317 8.52 -2.82 6.31
N GLY A 318 9.83 -3.02 6.26
CA GLY A 318 10.54 -3.23 5.01
C GLY A 318 10.24 -2.11 4.01
N SER A 319 9.80 -2.46 2.82
CA SER A 319 9.35 -1.51 1.78
C SER A 319 7.93 -0.97 1.97
N GLY A 320 7.24 -1.27 3.07
CA GLY A 320 5.95 -0.70 3.42
C GLY A 320 4.72 -1.41 2.85
N ASN A 321 4.83 -2.63 2.34
CA ASN A 321 3.73 -3.34 1.68
C ASN A 321 2.51 -3.57 2.60
N PHE A 322 2.73 -3.97 3.85
CA PHE A 322 1.63 -4.10 4.84
C PHE A 322 0.94 -2.78 5.10
N LEU A 323 1.72 -1.71 5.28
CA LEU A 323 1.22 -0.37 5.55
C LEU A 323 0.45 0.20 4.37
N TYR A 324 0.95 -0.01 3.15
CA TYR A 324 0.29 0.40 1.92
C TYR A 324 -1.09 -0.25 1.77
N LEU A 325 -1.18 -1.59 1.94
CA LEU A 325 -2.44 -2.31 1.82
C LEU A 325 -3.41 -1.99 2.96
N ALA A 326 -2.91 -1.78 4.18
CA ALA A 326 -3.73 -1.32 5.30
C ALA A 326 -4.31 0.08 5.04
N LEU A 327 -3.50 1.01 4.52
CA LEU A 327 -3.95 2.35 4.14
C LEU A 327 -5.04 2.28 3.06
N GLN A 328 -4.84 1.50 2.00
CA GLN A 328 -5.87 1.31 0.96
C GLN A 328 -7.17 0.78 1.55
N SER A 329 -7.11 -0.26 2.40
CA SER A 329 -8.28 -0.87 3.02
C SER A 329 -9.06 0.12 3.90
N LEU A 330 -8.35 0.95 4.68
CA LEU A 330 -8.98 2.00 5.50
C LEU A 330 -9.64 3.08 4.65
N LYS A 331 -9.00 3.51 3.57
CA LYS A 331 -9.56 4.50 2.63
C LYS A 331 -10.79 3.95 1.89
N ASP A 332 -10.76 2.68 1.49
CA ASP A 332 -11.91 2.02 0.86
C ASP A 332 -13.10 1.96 1.82
N LEU A 333 -12.88 1.64 3.09
CA LEU A 333 -13.92 1.63 4.11
C LEU A 333 -14.49 3.03 4.37
N GLU A 334 -13.63 4.06 4.45
CA GLU A 334 -14.08 5.46 4.60
C GLU A 334 -14.97 5.86 3.43
N ARG A 335 -14.54 5.56 2.19
CA ARG A 335 -15.30 5.85 0.98
C ARG A 335 -16.63 5.11 0.95
N GLU A 336 -16.65 3.81 1.27
CA GLU A 336 -17.87 3.00 1.38
C GLU A 336 -18.86 3.65 2.35
N ALA A 337 -18.39 4.03 3.55
CA ALA A 337 -19.21 4.69 4.56
C ALA A 337 -19.76 6.03 4.07
N ILE A 338 -18.93 6.87 3.45
CA ILE A 338 -19.32 8.19 2.92
C ILE A 338 -20.37 8.03 1.80
N LEU A 339 -20.18 7.08 0.88
CA LEU A 339 -21.15 6.80 -0.19
C LEU A 339 -22.49 6.34 0.38
N TRP A 340 -22.47 5.39 1.30
CA TRP A 340 -23.69 4.92 1.97
C TRP A 340 -24.44 6.07 2.66
N ALA A 341 -23.71 6.92 3.39
CA ALA A 341 -24.27 8.06 4.09
C ALA A 341 -24.89 9.08 3.13
N SER A 342 -24.23 9.37 1.99
CA SER A 342 -24.73 10.32 1.00
C SER A 342 -26.04 9.84 0.37
N VAL A 343 -26.18 8.54 0.12
CA VAL A 343 -27.40 7.92 -0.42
C VAL A 343 -28.52 7.89 0.62
N THR A 344 -28.23 7.36 1.80
CA THR A 344 -29.22 7.11 2.85
C THR A 344 -29.74 8.41 3.49
N MET A 345 -28.83 9.33 3.78
CA MET A 345 -29.16 10.59 4.44
C MET A 345 -29.38 11.77 3.46
N LYS A 346 -29.13 11.56 2.16
CA LYS A 346 -29.19 12.60 1.11
C LYS A 346 -28.31 13.81 1.43
N THR A 347 -27.12 13.56 1.98
CA THR A 347 -26.12 14.57 2.29
C THR A 347 -25.13 14.73 1.12
N PRO A 348 -24.46 15.89 0.99
CA PRO A 348 -23.35 16.02 0.04
C PRO A 348 -22.26 14.99 0.32
N LEU A 349 -21.59 14.53 -0.75
CA LEU A 349 -20.44 13.63 -0.63
C LEU A 349 -19.32 14.34 0.13
N GLN A 350 -18.84 13.71 1.19
CA GLN A 350 -17.69 14.22 1.96
C GLN A 350 -16.37 13.82 1.27
N PHE A 351 -15.32 14.57 1.54
CA PHE A 351 -13.98 14.23 1.08
C PHE A 351 -13.34 13.20 2.03
N PRO A 352 -12.70 12.12 1.52
CA PRO A 352 -11.97 11.17 2.36
C PRO A 352 -10.77 11.83 3.04
N GLU A 353 -10.60 11.61 4.33
CA GLU A 353 -9.52 12.20 5.14
C GLU A 353 -8.54 11.18 5.73
N VAL A 354 -8.86 9.88 5.68
CA VAL A 354 -7.88 8.83 5.97
C VAL A 354 -6.72 8.97 4.99
N GLY A 355 -5.51 9.03 5.49
CA GLY A 355 -4.31 9.25 4.69
C GLY A 355 -3.06 8.65 5.34
N PRO A 356 -1.86 8.96 4.83
CA PRO A 356 -0.59 8.37 5.26
C PRO A 356 -0.30 8.44 6.76
N GLN A 357 -0.88 9.40 7.48
CA GLN A 357 -0.77 9.51 8.94
C GLN A 357 -1.41 8.33 9.70
N ALA A 358 -2.25 7.52 9.05
CA ALA A 358 -2.88 6.34 9.65
C ALA A 358 -1.92 5.16 9.81
N VAL A 359 -0.77 5.18 9.12
CA VAL A 359 0.19 4.09 9.11
C VAL A 359 1.52 4.51 9.74
N LEU A 360 2.05 3.63 10.60
CA LEU A 360 3.26 3.81 11.38
C LEU A 360 4.21 2.66 11.04
N GLY A 361 5.48 2.93 10.81
CA GLY A 361 6.45 1.90 10.48
C GLY A 361 7.76 2.07 11.23
N ILE A 362 8.40 0.96 11.56
CA ILE A 362 9.77 0.94 12.07
C ILE A 362 10.58 0.04 11.15
N GLU A 363 11.69 0.55 10.63
CA GLU A 363 12.59 -0.20 9.74
C GLU A 363 14.04 0.14 10.08
N LYS A 364 14.87 -0.89 10.22
CA LYS A 364 16.29 -0.74 10.54
C LYS A 364 17.11 -0.30 9.34
N ASN A 365 16.76 -0.79 8.15
CA ASN A 365 17.44 -0.47 6.91
C ASN A 365 16.99 0.90 6.41
N ALA A 366 17.92 1.86 6.33
CA ALA A 366 17.65 3.24 5.90
C ALA A 366 16.96 3.31 4.52
N TYR A 367 17.43 2.49 3.59
CA TYR A 367 16.91 2.47 2.23
C TYR A 367 15.49 1.88 2.17
N ALA A 368 15.23 0.79 2.90
CA ALA A 368 13.89 0.21 2.99
C ALA A 368 12.89 1.19 3.65
N ALA A 369 13.32 1.91 4.69
CA ALA A 369 12.50 2.95 5.32
C ALA A 369 12.17 4.10 4.35
N GLU A 370 13.15 4.53 3.53
CA GLU A 370 12.91 5.53 2.48
C GLU A 370 11.90 5.01 1.45
N LEU A 371 12.09 3.77 1.00
CA LEU A 371 11.21 3.13 0.04
C LEU A 371 9.78 2.99 0.58
N ALA A 372 9.61 2.63 1.84
CA ALA A 372 8.31 2.55 2.49
C ALA A 372 7.55 3.88 2.42
N ARG A 373 8.24 5.00 2.65
CA ARG A 373 7.65 6.34 2.51
C ARG A 373 7.16 6.61 1.08
N VAL A 374 7.96 6.23 0.09
CA VAL A 374 7.61 6.39 -1.33
C VAL A 374 6.42 5.51 -1.72
N VAL A 375 6.42 4.24 -1.32
CA VAL A 375 5.32 3.29 -1.59
C VAL A 375 4.00 3.78 -0.99
N ILE A 376 4.02 4.27 0.25
CA ILE A 376 2.83 4.83 0.91
C ILE A 376 2.31 6.05 0.15
N TRP A 377 3.19 6.97 -0.28
CA TRP A 377 2.77 8.15 -1.04
C TRP A 377 2.25 7.81 -2.43
N ILE A 378 2.91 6.89 -3.16
CA ILE A 378 2.38 6.44 -4.45
C ILE A 378 1.00 5.80 -4.27
N GLY A 379 0.84 4.94 -3.26
CA GLY A 379 -0.44 4.33 -2.95
C GLY A 379 -1.54 5.35 -2.65
N GLU A 380 -1.22 6.39 -1.88
CA GLU A 380 -2.13 7.52 -1.60
C GLU A 380 -2.55 8.23 -2.88
N ILE A 381 -1.58 8.61 -3.72
CA ILE A 381 -1.83 9.33 -4.97
C ILE A 381 -2.66 8.47 -5.93
N GLN A 382 -2.29 7.21 -6.13
CA GLN A 382 -3.03 6.29 -6.98
C GLN A 382 -4.46 6.10 -6.51
N TRP A 383 -4.65 5.92 -5.19
CA TRP A 383 -5.99 5.74 -4.64
C TRP A 383 -6.86 6.97 -4.88
N MET A 384 -6.33 8.18 -4.63
CA MET A 384 -7.05 9.43 -4.86
C MET A 384 -7.46 9.58 -6.33
N LEU A 385 -6.52 9.42 -7.26
CA LEU A 385 -6.77 9.55 -8.70
C LEU A 385 -7.73 8.47 -9.21
N SER A 386 -7.55 7.22 -8.79
CA SER A 386 -8.40 6.09 -9.21
C SER A 386 -9.84 6.20 -8.69
N ASN A 387 -10.08 7.01 -7.67
CA ASN A 387 -11.40 7.24 -7.11
C ASN A 387 -11.97 8.65 -7.41
N GLY A 388 -11.36 9.39 -8.37
CA GLY A 388 -11.85 10.68 -8.83
C GLY A 388 -11.71 11.82 -7.82
N PHE A 389 -10.76 11.71 -6.88
CA PHE A 389 -10.47 12.77 -5.93
C PHE A 389 -9.27 13.60 -6.36
N ALA A 390 -9.38 14.93 -6.21
CA ALA A 390 -8.25 15.80 -6.46
C ALA A 390 -7.14 15.58 -5.42
N TYR A 391 -5.90 15.54 -5.88
CA TYR A 391 -4.72 15.43 -5.03
C TYR A 391 -4.07 16.81 -4.81
N ALA A 392 -3.63 17.09 -3.58
CA ALA A 392 -2.91 18.32 -3.27
C ALA A 392 -1.53 18.32 -3.96
N ARG A 393 -1.22 19.39 -4.68
CA ARG A 393 -0.02 19.46 -5.55
C ARG A 393 1.12 20.31 -5.02
N ASP A 394 1.07 20.80 -3.78
CA ASP A 394 2.13 21.68 -3.27
C ASP A 394 2.27 21.60 -1.73
N PRO A 395 3.27 20.95 -1.24
CA PRO A 395 4.19 20.01 -1.89
C PRO A 395 3.47 18.69 -2.24
N ILE A 396 3.94 17.99 -3.29
CA ILE A 396 3.35 16.70 -3.70
C ILE A 396 3.59 15.64 -2.64
N LEU A 397 4.82 15.56 -2.13
CA LEU A 397 5.19 14.69 -1.02
C LEU A 397 5.50 15.53 0.21
N LYS A 398 5.14 15.01 1.38
CA LYS A 398 5.55 15.59 2.68
C LYS A 398 6.44 14.58 3.39
N PRO A 399 7.36 15.02 4.26
CA PRO A 399 8.08 14.10 5.12
C PRO A 399 7.10 13.20 5.86
N LEU A 400 7.31 11.90 5.81
CA LEU A 400 6.48 10.91 6.51
C LEU A 400 7.24 10.46 7.76
N GLU A 401 7.12 11.26 8.83
CA GLU A 401 7.79 11.02 10.10
C GLU A 401 7.26 9.77 10.82
N THR A 402 6.10 9.25 10.38
CA THR A 402 5.51 8.02 10.90
C THR A 402 6.28 6.76 10.51
N ILE A 403 7.24 6.86 9.59
CA ILE A 403 8.18 5.78 9.24
C ILE A 403 9.53 6.10 9.84
N GLU A 404 9.85 5.41 10.94
CA GLU A 404 11.06 5.62 11.72
C GLU A 404 12.18 4.68 11.29
N GLN A 405 13.38 5.23 11.05
CA GLN A 405 14.57 4.44 10.76
C GLN A 405 15.28 4.11 12.06
N ARG A 406 15.06 2.95 12.62
CA ARG A 406 15.71 2.47 13.84
C ARG A 406 15.54 0.97 14.04
N ASP A 407 16.27 0.40 14.98
CA ASP A 407 16.03 -0.98 15.42
C ASP A 407 14.71 -1.04 16.22
N ALA A 408 13.91 -2.07 15.95
CA ALA A 408 12.60 -2.23 16.57
C ALA A 408 12.66 -2.96 17.93
N VAL A 409 13.71 -3.74 18.20
CA VAL A 409 13.76 -4.62 19.37
C VAL A 409 14.88 -4.28 20.36
N LEU A 410 15.90 -3.51 19.92
CA LEU A 410 17.02 -3.17 20.78
C LEU A 410 17.49 -1.73 20.55
N ASP A 411 17.53 -0.94 21.62
CA ASP A 411 18.14 0.39 21.60
C ASP A 411 19.58 0.31 22.10
N LEU A 412 20.52 0.65 21.20
CA LEU A 412 21.97 0.67 21.46
C LEU A 412 22.52 2.10 21.57
N SER A 413 21.68 3.11 21.61
CA SER A 413 22.10 4.52 21.66
C SER A 413 22.88 4.85 22.94
N ASP A 414 22.56 4.15 24.04
CA ASP A 414 23.27 4.24 25.31
C ASP A 414 23.78 2.83 25.72
N PRO A 415 25.08 2.51 25.50
CA PRO A 415 25.64 1.20 25.84
C PRO A 415 25.58 0.85 27.34
N GLU A 416 25.49 1.86 28.22
CA GLU A 416 25.39 1.64 29.66
C GLU A 416 23.93 1.33 30.08
N ASN A 417 22.95 1.71 29.25
CA ASN A 417 21.53 1.67 29.57
C ASN A 417 20.72 0.98 28.48
N LEU A 418 21.11 -0.24 28.10
CA LEU A 418 20.44 -1.01 27.06
C LEU A 418 18.99 -1.26 27.40
N CYS A 419 18.09 -0.93 26.48
CA CYS A 419 16.66 -1.10 26.67
C CYS A 419 15.92 -1.48 25.39
N GLU A 420 14.64 -1.81 25.55
CA GLU A 420 13.72 -1.92 24.43
C GLU A 420 13.41 -0.51 23.90
N PRO A 421 13.49 -0.29 22.58
CA PRO A 421 13.02 0.96 22.00
C PRO A 421 11.51 1.09 22.20
N ASP A 422 11.01 2.26 22.52
CA ASP A 422 9.57 2.47 22.68
C ASP A 422 8.89 2.44 21.30
N TRP A 423 7.79 1.67 21.18
CA TRP A 423 6.94 1.69 19.99
C TRP A 423 5.81 2.69 20.16
N PRO A 424 5.39 3.38 19.09
CA PRO A 424 4.24 4.28 19.17
C PRO A 424 2.96 3.52 19.50
N ASP A 425 2.03 4.17 20.19
CA ASP A 425 0.70 3.62 20.45
C ASP A 425 -0.04 3.42 19.12
N ALA A 426 -0.70 2.29 18.97
CA ALA A 426 -1.40 1.93 17.75
C ALA A 426 -2.75 1.25 18.05
N THR A 427 -3.67 1.32 17.09
CA THR A 427 -4.91 0.55 17.18
C THR A 427 -4.63 -0.93 16.98
N VAL A 428 -3.78 -1.23 15.97
CA VAL A 428 -3.35 -2.59 15.64
C VAL A 428 -1.87 -2.63 15.26
N ILE A 429 -1.23 -3.78 15.48
CA ILE A 429 0.08 -4.12 14.94
C ILE A 429 -0.11 -5.23 13.90
N ILE A 430 0.48 -5.04 12.72
CA ILE A 430 0.55 -6.06 11.66
C ILE A 430 1.97 -6.08 11.10
N GLY A 431 2.41 -7.21 10.57
CA GLY A 431 3.71 -7.24 9.88
C GLY A 431 4.30 -8.63 9.72
N ASN A 432 5.45 -8.64 9.03
CA ASN A 432 6.26 -9.83 8.82
C ASN A 432 7.68 -9.61 9.37
N PRO A 433 7.90 -9.80 10.69
CA PRO A 433 9.22 -9.63 11.29
C PRO A 433 10.28 -10.59 10.72
N PRO A 434 11.58 -10.25 10.81
CA PRO A 434 12.64 -11.04 10.19
C PRO A 434 12.75 -12.44 10.77
N PHE A 435 12.84 -13.44 9.87
CA PHE A 435 13.00 -14.86 10.21
C PHE A 435 14.48 -15.21 10.30
N LEU A 436 14.99 -15.37 11.52
CA LEU A 436 16.36 -15.84 11.76
C LEU A 436 16.35 -16.83 12.92
N GLY A 437 16.72 -18.07 12.63
CA GLY A 437 16.75 -19.14 13.63
C GLY A 437 17.73 -18.85 14.76
N GLY A 438 17.39 -19.21 15.99
CA GLY A 438 18.16 -18.91 17.20
C GLY A 438 19.63 -19.30 17.13
N LYS A 439 19.95 -20.42 16.46
CA LYS A 439 21.35 -20.89 16.25
C LYS A 439 22.17 -19.99 15.31
N LEU A 440 21.51 -19.16 14.49
CA LEU A 440 22.14 -18.30 13.51
C LEU A 440 22.29 -16.86 14.01
N LEU A 441 21.70 -16.50 15.14
CA LEU A 441 21.70 -15.14 15.67
C LEU A 441 23.11 -14.56 15.79
N ARG A 442 24.02 -15.27 16.49
CA ARG A 442 25.40 -14.79 16.71
C ARG A 442 26.20 -14.65 15.42
N LYS A 443 26.01 -15.59 14.48
CA LYS A 443 26.68 -15.51 13.17
C LYS A 443 26.27 -14.31 12.35
N ASN A 444 24.97 -13.94 12.39
CA ASN A 444 24.41 -12.92 11.50
C ASN A 444 24.33 -11.53 12.16
N LEU A 445 24.13 -11.46 13.48
CA LEU A 445 23.96 -10.21 14.21
C LEU A 445 25.19 -9.80 15.05
N GLY A 446 26.12 -10.74 15.26
CA GLY A 446 27.30 -10.53 16.12
C GLY A 446 27.03 -10.80 17.60
N ASP A 447 28.09 -11.14 18.32
CA ASP A 447 28.00 -11.55 19.73
C ASP A 447 27.52 -10.41 20.64
N ASP A 448 27.99 -9.18 20.43
CA ASP A 448 27.66 -8.05 21.28
C ASP A 448 26.16 -7.68 21.20
N TYR A 449 25.62 -7.66 19.97
CA TYR A 449 24.19 -7.43 19.75
C TYR A 449 23.34 -8.51 20.42
N VAL A 450 23.69 -9.79 20.22
CA VAL A 450 22.94 -10.92 20.76
C VAL A 450 22.99 -10.99 22.28
N ASN A 451 24.16 -10.69 22.88
CA ASN A 451 24.29 -10.63 24.33
C ASN A 451 23.42 -9.50 24.93
N SER A 452 23.39 -8.35 24.27
CA SER A 452 22.54 -7.21 24.66
C SER A 452 21.06 -7.57 24.55
N LEU A 453 20.67 -8.21 23.44
CA LEU A 453 19.30 -8.68 23.21
C LEU A 453 18.85 -9.67 24.30
N PHE A 454 19.69 -10.67 24.63
CA PHE A 454 19.37 -11.66 25.67
C PHE A 454 19.22 -11.00 27.04
N ARG A 455 20.03 -10.00 27.35
CA ARG A 455 19.95 -9.27 28.63
C ARG A 455 18.66 -8.45 28.74
N VAL A 456 18.27 -7.74 27.66
CA VAL A 456 17.07 -6.91 27.66
C VAL A 456 15.79 -7.74 27.74
N TYR A 457 15.78 -8.92 27.11
CA TYR A 457 14.60 -9.81 27.10
C TYR A 457 14.73 -10.99 28.08
N GLU A 458 15.65 -10.93 29.03
CA GLU A 458 15.83 -11.97 30.03
C GLU A 458 14.51 -12.35 30.70
N SER A 459 14.28 -13.64 30.92
CA SER A 459 13.05 -14.23 31.48
C SER A 459 11.79 -14.14 30.61
N ARG A 460 11.79 -13.38 29.51
CA ARG A 460 10.63 -13.22 28.61
C ARG A 460 10.76 -14.01 27.31
N VAL A 461 11.93 -13.99 26.70
CA VAL A 461 12.23 -14.75 25.48
C VAL A 461 13.42 -15.66 25.76
N PRO A 462 13.30 -16.99 25.58
CA PRO A 462 14.44 -17.91 25.74
C PRO A 462 15.58 -17.59 24.77
N ALA A 463 16.84 -17.77 25.21
CA ALA A 463 18.01 -17.46 24.40
C ALA A 463 18.12 -18.30 23.11
N GLU A 464 17.52 -19.51 23.11
CA GLU A 464 17.46 -20.39 21.94
C GLU A 464 16.33 -20.05 20.96
N ALA A 465 15.48 -19.08 21.30
CA ALA A 465 14.34 -18.71 20.47
C ALA A 465 14.80 -17.99 19.18
N ASP A 466 14.00 -18.13 18.15
CA ASP A 466 14.19 -17.44 16.87
C ASP A 466 13.98 -15.93 17.02
N PHE A 467 14.63 -15.14 16.16
CA PHE A 467 14.63 -13.68 16.24
C PHE A 467 13.22 -13.07 16.21
N VAL A 468 12.33 -13.63 15.42
CA VAL A 468 10.93 -13.22 15.29
C VAL A 468 10.18 -13.20 16.64
N CYS A 469 10.59 -14.02 17.60
CA CYS A 469 9.97 -14.11 18.93
C CYS A 469 10.06 -12.80 19.72
N TYR A 470 11.07 -11.97 19.47
CA TYR A 470 11.24 -10.68 20.15
C TYR A 470 10.15 -9.67 19.75
N TRP A 471 9.75 -9.64 18.47
CA TRP A 471 8.60 -8.83 18.01
C TRP A 471 7.29 -9.31 18.63
N HIS A 472 7.07 -10.61 18.67
CA HIS A 472 5.88 -11.20 19.26
C HIS A 472 5.75 -10.89 20.74
N GLU A 473 6.83 -11.04 21.52
CA GLU A 473 6.83 -10.71 22.96
C GLU A 473 6.63 -9.22 23.21
N LYS A 474 7.25 -8.36 22.39
CA LYS A 474 7.10 -6.91 22.51
C LYS A 474 5.67 -6.47 22.19
N ALA A 475 5.09 -6.99 21.10
CA ALA A 475 3.70 -6.74 20.74
C ALA A 475 2.73 -7.26 21.83
N ARG A 476 3.00 -8.45 22.41
CA ARG A 476 2.25 -8.99 23.54
C ARG A 476 2.25 -8.03 24.72
N ALA A 477 3.41 -7.51 25.07
CA ALA A 477 3.53 -6.57 26.21
C ALA A 477 2.75 -5.28 25.96
N MET A 478 2.67 -4.80 24.72
CA MET A 478 1.85 -3.63 24.37
C MET A 478 0.35 -3.91 24.46
N VAL A 479 -0.10 -5.12 24.09
CA VAL A 479 -1.50 -5.55 24.27
C VAL A 479 -1.84 -5.61 25.75
N GLU A 480 -0.99 -6.23 26.56
CA GLU A 480 -1.16 -6.32 28.03
C GLU A 480 -1.21 -4.93 28.69
N ALA A 481 -0.41 -3.98 28.19
CA ALA A 481 -0.39 -2.60 28.68
C ALA A 481 -1.57 -1.74 28.15
N GLY A 482 -2.43 -2.26 27.27
CA GLY A 482 -3.54 -1.53 26.67
C GLY A 482 -3.13 -0.44 25.66
N ARG A 483 -1.90 -0.47 25.17
CA ARG A 483 -1.37 0.45 24.15
C ARG A 483 -1.72 0.03 22.71
N VAL A 484 -2.12 -1.23 22.55
CA VAL A 484 -2.53 -1.83 21.26
C VAL A 484 -3.74 -2.73 21.51
N GLY A 485 -4.75 -2.63 20.64
CA GLY A 485 -5.96 -3.45 20.76
C GLY A 485 -5.79 -4.86 20.21
N ARG A 486 -5.13 -5.00 19.06
CA ARG A 486 -4.96 -6.28 18.34
C ARG A 486 -3.62 -6.35 17.64
N VAL A 487 -3.14 -7.57 17.49
CA VAL A 487 -1.88 -7.87 16.80
C VAL A 487 -2.08 -9.01 15.81
N GLY A 488 -1.44 -8.91 14.64
CA GLY A 488 -1.31 -9.97 13.66
C GLY A 488 0.10 -9.99 13.09
N LEU A 489 0.88 -11.03 13.40
CA LEU A 489 2.26 -11.15 12.93
C LEU A 489 2.52 -12.51 12.28
N LEU A 490 3.42 -12.50 11.29
CA LEU A 490 3.96 -13.72 10.71
C LEU A 490 5.15 -14.23 11.52
N ALA A 491 5.35 -15.54 11.44
CA ALA A 491 6.53 -16.23 11.96
C ALA A 491 6.85 -17.46 11.09
N THR A 492 8.00 -18.08 11.29
CA THR A 492 8.19 -19.43 10.78
C THR A 492 7.29 -20.42 11.53
N GLN A 493 6.95 -21.57 10.92
CA GLN A 493 6.20 -22.63 11.60
C GLN A 493 6.84 -23.08 12.91
N GLY A 494 8.14 -22.82 13.11
CA GLY A 494 8.87 -23.10 14.33
C GLY A 494 8.35 -22.35 15.57
N ILE A 495 7.53 -21.30 15.39
CA ILE A 495 6.95 -20.51 16.50
C ILE A 495 6.11 -21.38 17.44
N ARG A 496 5.48 -22.44 16.94
CA ARG A 496 4.59 -23.34 17.68
C ARG A 496 5.30 -24.43 18.51
N GLY A 497 6.63 -24.51 18.45
CA GLY A 497 7.39 -25.58 19.11
C GLY A 497 8.67 -25.12 19.78
N GLY A 498 9.27 -25.99 20.58
CA GLY A 498 10.55 -25.74 21.24
C GLY A 498 10.58 -24.50 22.12
N ALA A 499 11.69 -23.78 22.09
CA ALA A 499 11.89 -22.53 22.83
C ALA A 499 10.96 -21.39 22.35
N ASN A 500 10.63 -21.36 21.06
CA ASN A 500 9.78 -20.34 20.45
C ASN A 500 8.35 -20.35 21.03
N ARG A 501 7.80 -21.54 21.29
CA ARG A 501 6.46 -21.72 21.83
C ARG A 501 6.22 -20.95 23.13
N ARG A 502 7.25 -20.68 23.92
CA ARG A 502 7.13 -19.94 25.19
C ARG A 502 6.50 -18.57 25.00
N VAL A 503 6.74 -17.92 23.86
CA VAL A 503 6.12 -16.62 23.53
C VAL A 503 4.62 -16.77 23.31
N LEU A 504 4.16 -17.83 22.63
CA LEU A 504 2.74 -18.11 22.45
C LEU A 504 2.04 -18.50 23.76
N GLU A 505 2.75 -19.22 24.65
CA GLU A 505 2.24 -19.52 26.01
C GLU A 505 2.00 -18.22 26.79
N ARG A 506 2.94 -17.27 26.74
CA ARG A 506 2.79 -15.97 27.38
C ARG A 506 1.63 -15.14 26.77
N MET A 507 1.37 -15.24 25.47
CA MET A 507 0.18 -14.63 24.86
C MET A 507 -1.11 -15.19 25.46
N LYS A 508 -1.15 -16.52 25.68
CA LYS A 508 -2.31 -17.17 26.31
C LYS A 508 -2.44 -16.87 27.81
N GLU A 509 -1.35 -16.50 28.50
CA GLU A 509 -1.37 -16.07 29.91
C GLU A 509 -1.97 -14.66 30.08
N SER A 510 -1.73 -13.74 29.11
CA SER A 510 -2.14 -12.33 29.19
C SER A 510 -3.31 -11.94 28.29
N GLY A 511 -3.77 -12.86 27.42
CA GLY A 511 -4.84 -12.64 26.46
C GLY A 511 -5.24 -13.93 25.76
N ASP A 512 -5.62 -13.84 24.47
CA ASP A 512 -5.95 -15.03 23.68
C ASP A 512 -5.50 -14.90 22.22
N ILE A 513 -5.27 -16.05 21.59
CA ILE A 513 -5.00 -16.18 20.15
C ILE A 513 -6.37 -16.38 19.49
N PHE A 514 -6.79 -15.43 18.65
CA PHE A 514 -8.06 -15.51 17.95
C PHE A 514 -7.89 -15.94 16.48
N LEU A 515 -6.68 -15.83 15.94
CA LEU A 515 -6.38 -16.19 14.56
C LEU A 515 -5.08 -16.98 14.50
N ALA A 516 -5.08 -18.12 13.80
CA ALA A 516 -3.85 -18.78 13.40
C ALA A 516 -3.98 -19.50 12.07
N TRP A 517 -2.92 -19.40 11.27
CA TRP A 517 -2.59 -20.33 10.20
C TRP A 517 -1.31 -21.05 10.65
N ALA A 518 -1.45 -22.32 10.96
CA ALA A 518 -0.39 -23.01 11.73
C ALA A 518 0.82 -23.41 10.89
N ASP A 519 0.60 -23.70 9.59
CA ASP A 519 1.63 -24.32 8.74
C ASP A 519 1.29 -24.07 7.26
N GLU A 520 1.54 -22.84 6.80
CA GLU A 520 1.27 -22.45 5.42
C GLU A 520 2.54 -22.57 4.55
N PRO A 521 2.45 -23.21 3.38
CA PRO A 521 3.55 -23.25 2.45
C PRO A 521 3.87 -21.85 1.91
N TRP A 522 5.15 -21.49 1.94
CA TRP A 522 5.65 -20.20 1.51
C TRP A 522 6.86 -20.38 0.61
N VAL A 523 6.92 -19.64 -0.47
CA VAL A 523 8.09 -19.69 -1.37
C VAL A 523 8.99 -18.49 -1.09
N LEU A 524 10.16 -18.75 -0.58
CA LEU A 524 11.21 -17.78 -0.30
C LEU A 524 12.38 -18.03 -1.25
N GLU A 525 12.66 -17.13 -2.19
CA GLU A 525 13.81 -17.21 -3.12
C GLU A 525 13.98 -18.60 -3.79
N GLY A 526 12.87 -19.27 -4.09
CA GLY A 526 12.88 -20.63 -4.64
C GLY A 526 13.05 -21.74 -3.61
N ALA A 527 13.23 -21.41 -2.33
CA ALA A 527 13.19 -22.38 -1.23
C ALA A 527 11.77 -22.46 -0.65
N ALA A 528 11.24 -23.67 -0.52
CA ALA A 528 9.99 -23.90 0.18
C ALA A 528 10.25 -23.76 1.69
N VAL A 529 9.62 -22.76 2.31
CA VAL A 529 9.57 -22.59 3.77
C VAL A 529 8.12 -22.68 4.22
N HIS A 530 7.90 -22.87 5.51
CA HIS A 530 6.58 -22.88 6.09
C HIS A 530 6.46 -21.76 7.11
N VAL A 531 5.34 -21.03 7.06
CA VAL A 531 5.06 -19.92 7.96
C VAL A 531 3.82 -20.17 8.80
N SER A 532 3.74 -19.45 9.89
CA SER A 532 2.53 -19.33 10.71
C SER A 532 2.08 -17.89 10.76
N PHE A 533 0.77 -17.66 10.72
CA PHE A 533 0.14 -16.39 11.03
C PHE A 533 -0.42 -16.48 12.45
N VAL A 534 -0.17 -15.48 13.25
CA VAL A 534 -0.65 -15.45 14.65
C VAL A 534 -1.32 -14.12 14.93
N GLY A 535 -2.64 -14.16 15.15
CA GLY A 535 -3.42 -13.02 15.60
C GLY A 535 -3.85 -13.18 17.05
N PHE A 536 -3.62 -12.16 17.88
CA PHE A 536 -3.95 -12.18 19.30
C PHE A 536 -4.40 -10.81 19.84
N ASP A 537 -5.15 -10.83 20.92
CA ASP A 537 -5.63 -9.66 21.64
C ASP A 537 -5.74 -9.97 23.15
N THR A 538 -6.42 -9.11 23.90
CA THR A 538 -6.70 -9.34 25.35
C THR A 538 -7.73 -10.44 25.62
N GLY A 539 -8.15 -11.21 24.63
CA GLY A 539 -9.20 -12.23 24.74
C GLY A 539 -10.61 -11.72 24.48
N VAL A 540 -10.74 -10.55 23.85
CA VAL A 540 -12.04 -9.94 23.53
C VAL A 540 -12.67 -10.47 22.24
N GLU A 541 -11.88 -11.05 21.32
CA GLU A 541 -12.42 -11.66 20.11
C GLU A 541 -12.93 -13.08 20.39
N GLU A 542 -14.22 -13.27 20.14
CA GLU A 542 -14.89 -14.56 20.34
C GLU A 542 -14.87 -15.45 19.10
N ASP A 543 -14.80 -14.84 17.90
CA ASP A 543 -14.75 -15.53 16.61
C ASP A 543 -13.32 -15.99 16.29
N ARG A 544 -12.96 -17.17 16.79
CA ARG A 544 -11.62 -17.73 16.61
C ARG A 544 -11.53 -18.54 15.33
N GLN A 545 -10.44 -18.37 14.58
CA GLN A 545 -10.20 -19.06 13.31
C GLN A 545 -8.83 -19.74 13.29
N LEU A 546 -8.83 -21.03 13.00
CA LEU A 546 -7.61 -21.82 12.78
C LEU A 546 -7.61 -22.41 11.36
N ASN A 547 -6.62 -22.03 10.54
CA ASN A 547 -6.51 -22.43 9.14
C ASN A 547 -7.78 -22.14 8.31
N GLY A 548 -8.42 -20.99 8.60
CA GLY A 548 -9.67 -20.56 7.93
C GLY A 548 -10.95 -21.15 8.49
N GLU A 549 -10.88 -22.11 9.43
CA GLU A 549 -12.05 -22.77 10.01
C GLU A 549 -12.36 -22.20 11.42
N PRO A 550 -13.64 -21.98 11.75
CA PRO A 550 -14.05 -21.55 13.09
C PRO A 550 -13.71 -22.62 14.14
N VAL A 551 -13.13 -22.20 15.27
CA VAL A 551 -12.77 -23.10 16.38
C VAL A 551 -13.12 -22.50 17.73
N ALA A 552 -13.34 -23.37 18.74
CA ALA A 552 -13.65 -22.92 20.09
C ALA A 552 -12.44 -22.31 20.83
N CYS A 553 -11.23 -22.79 20.54
CA CYS A 553 -9.99 -22.28 21.11
C CYS A 553 -8.80 -22.55 20.19
N ILE A 554 -7.74 -21.75 20.36
CA ILE A 554 -6.44 -21.97 19.72
C ILE A 554 -5.39 -22.09 20.83
N ASN A 555 -4.68 -23.22 20.87
CA ASN A 555 -3.64 -23.49 21.86
C ASN A 555 -2.31 -22.82 21.48
N ALA A 556 -1.36 -22.77 22.41
CA ALA A 556 -0.02 -22.22 22.16
C ALA A 556 0.82 -23.00 21.12
N ASN A 557 0.41 -24.22 20.75
CA ASN A 557 1.00 -24.97 19.64
C ASN A 557 0.24 -24.80 18.31
N LEU A 558 -0.64 -23.81 18.24
CA LEU A 558 -1.51 -23.49 17.11
C LEU A 558 -2.37 -24.69 16.64
N THR A 559 -2.98 -25.37 17.59
CA THR A 559 -3.98 -26.43 17.37
C THR A 559 -5.26 -26.12 18.15
N SER A 560 -6.38 -26.73 17.76
CA SER A 560 -7.68 -26.60 18.48
C SER A 560 -8.03 -27.81 19.35
N GLY A 561 -7.25 -28.89 19.25
CA GLY A 561 -7.46 -30.12 20.04
C GLY A 561 -6.77 -30.06 21.41
N VAL A 562 -6.85 -31.20 22.16
CA VAL A 562 -6.12 -31.33 23.41
C VAL A 562 -4.62 -31.21 23.15
N ASP A 563 -3.96 -30.28 23.81
CA ASP A 563 -2.52 -30.09 23.71
C ASP A 563 -1.79 -31.20 24.50
N LEU A 564 -1.30 -32.19 23.79
CA LEU A 564 -0.53 -33.32 24.35
C LEU A 564 0.98 -33.07 24.32
N THR A 565 1.44 -31.93 23.78
CA THR A 565 2.85 -31.58 23.70
C THR A 565 3.26 -30.77 24.94
N ARG A 566 3.58 -31.44 26.02
CA ARG A 566 4.23 -30.87 27.20
C ARG A 566 5.70 -31.25 27.25
#